data_f0b1cd6758d7b6449db95cb3e986b8c4
#
_entry.id   f0b1cd6758d7b6449db95cb3e986b8c4
#
_cell.length_a   1.000
_cell.length_b   1.000
_cell.length_c   1.000
_cell.angle_alpha   90.00
_cell.angle_beta   90.00
_cell.angle_gamma   90.00
#
_symmetry.space_group_name_H-M   'P 1'
#
loop_
_entity.id
_entity.type
_entity.pdbx_description
1 polymer ?
#
loop_
_entity_poly.entity_id
_entity_poly.type
_entity_poly.pdbx_seq_one_letter_code
_entity_poly.pdbx_strand_id
1 'polypeptide(L)' 'MSGGGNCVQVKSKDGMIILGNSRLADGPFLSYTRDEWVAFLDGAKKGEFDDLL' A
#
# COMPACT_ATOMS: atom_id res chain seq x y z
N MET A 1 -2.71 11.15 7.82
CA MET A 1 -2.15 10.51 8.04
C MET A 1 -0.76 10.47 8.02
N SER A 2 -0.12 10.43 7.87
CA SER A 2 1.02 10.22 7.79
C SER A 2 1.98 10.77 8.49
N GLY A 3 2.70 10.33 9.10
CA GLY A 3 3.64 10.83 9.88
C GLY A 3 4.87 11.27 9.25
N GLY A 4 5.32 12.39 9.44
CA GLY A 4 6.53 13.00 9.19
C GLY A 4 7.50 12.37 8.21
N GLY A 5 7.11 12.05 7.03
CA GLY A 5 7.97 11.49 6.03
C GLY A 5 8.08 9.99 6.03
N ASN A 6 7.47 9.32 6.99
CA ASN A 6 7.46 7.86 7.04
C ASN A 6 6.08 7.39 6.66
N CYS A 7 5.87 7.16 5.39
CA CYS A 7 4.53 6.89 4.91
C CYS A 7 4.53 5.88 3.77
N VAL A 8 3.60 4.96 3.82
CA VAL A 8 3.31 4.10 2.68
C VAL A 8 2.46 4.92 1.72
N GLN A 9 2.86 5.01 0.48
CA GLN A 9 2.15 5.78 -0.54
C GLN A 9 1.36 4.84 -1.43
N VAL A 10 0.11 5.23 -1.73
CA VAL A 10 -0.77 4.42 -2.57
C VAL A 10 -1.44 5.33 -3.58
N LYS A 11 -1.48 4.92 -4.83
CA LYS A 11 -2.23 5.65 -5.83
C LYS A 11 -2.79 4.68 -6.87
N SER A 12 -3.76 5.15 -7.62
CA SER A 12 -4.33 4.38 -8.72
C SER A 12 -3.81 4.95 -10.01
N LYS A 13 -3.37 4.09 -10.92
CA LYS A 13 -2.89 4.52 -12.23
C LYS A 13 -3.19 3.41 -13.24
N ASP A 14 -3.86 3.77 -14.33
CA ASP A 14 -4.14 2.84 -15.43
C ASP A 14 -4.84 1.55 -14.95
N GLY A 15 -5.74 1.68 -13.99
CA GLY A 15 -6.47 0.53 -13.47
C GLY A 15 -5.69 -0.33 -12.50
N MET A 16 -4.47 0.08 -12.16
CA MET A 16 -3.63 -0.64 -11.21
C MET A 16 -3.46 0.16 -9.94
N ILE A 17 -3.15 -0.51 -8.86
CA ILE A 17 -2.82 0.13 -7.59
C ILE A 17 -1.31 0.13 -7.44
N ILE A 18 -0.73 1.30 -7.29
CA ILE A 18 0.72 1.47 -7.17
C ILE A 18 1.07 1.78 -5.72
N LEU A 19 1.97 1.00 -5.17
CA LEU A 19 2.38 1.12 -3.79
C LEU A 19 3.82 1.57 -3.73
N GLY A 20 4.12 2.53 -2.90
CA GLY A 20 5.47 3.06 -2.77
C GLY A 20 5.81 3.41 -1.34
N ASN A 21 7.05 3.81 -1.14
CA ASN A 21 7.56 4.21 0.16
C ASN A 21 7.97 5.66 0.06
N SER A 22 7.40 6.54 0.89
CA SER A 22 7.69 7.96 0.83
C SER A 22 9.15 8.30 1.08
N ARG A 23 9.89 7.40 1.70
CA ARG A 23 11.32 7.61 1.97
C ARG A 23 12.18 7.27 0.76
N LEU A 24 11.60 6.63 -0.25
CA LEU A 24 12.29 6.24 -1.47
C LEU A 24 11.52 6.82 -2.65
N ALA A 25 11.71 8.11 -2.89
CA ALA A 25 10.91 8.85 -3.87
C ALA A 25 10.97 8.23 -5.27
N ASP A 26 12.09 7.65 -5.62
CA ASP A 26 12.30 7.07 -6.95
C ASP A 26 11.99 5.57 -7.00
N GLY A 27 11.38 5.04 -5.97
CA GLY A 27 11.03 3.64 -5.94
C GLY A 27 12.07 2.75 -5.30
N PRO A 28 11.91 1.46 -5.46
CA PRO A 28 10.99 0.79 -6.37
C PRO A 28 9.54 0.91 -5.97
N PHE A 29 8.66 0.79 -6.95
CA PHE A 29 7.23 0.80 -6.73
C PHE A 29 6.68 -0.59 -7.04
N LEU A 30 5.59 -0.95 -6.37
CA LEU A 30 4.91 -2.22 -6.60
C LEU A 30 3.56 -1.96 -7.24
N SER A 31 3.16 -2.82 -8.17
CA SER A 31 1.88 -2.69 -8.86
C SER A 31 1.01 -3.89 -8.55
N TYR A 32 -0.24 -3.63 -8.23
CA TYR A 32 -1.20 -4.69 -7.91
C TYR A 32 -2.48 -4.49 -8.70
N THR A 33 -3.17 -5.57 -8.99
CA THR A 33 -4.49 -5.49 -9.61
C THR A 33 -5.50 -5.02 -8.56
N ARG A 34 -6.66 -4.58 -9.03
CA ARG A 34 -7.73 -4.19 -8.12
C ARG A 34 -8.16 -5.36 -7.23
N ASP A 35 -8.24 -6.56 -7.80
CA ASP A 35 -8.64 -7.74 -7.04
C ASP A 35 -7.64 -8.06 -5.93
N GLU A 36 -6.35 -7.94 -6.24
CA GLU A 36 -5.31 -8.14 -5.24
C GLU A 36 -5.41 -7.12 -4.12
N TRP A 37 -5.69 -5.87 -4.48
CA TRP A 37 -5.82 -4.81 -3.50
C TRP A 37 -7.04 -5.00 -2.61
N VAL A 38 -8.16 -5.44 -3.19
CA VAL A 38 -9.37 -5.73 -2.41
C VAL A 38 -9.09 -6.85 -1.40
N ALA A 39 -8.39 -7.90 -1.83
CA ALA A 39 -8.04 -8.99 -0.93
C ALA A 39 -7.15 -8.51 0.22
N PHE A 40 -6.19 -7.65 -0.08
CA PHE A 40 -5.31 -7.08 0.94
C PHE A 40 -6.11 -6.24 1.94
N LEU A 41 -6.97 -5.37 1.46
CA LEU A 41 -7.78 -4.53 2.34
C LEU A 41 -8.69 -5.37 3.23
N ASP A 42 -9.27 -6.43 2.68
CA ASP A 42 -10.12 -7.32 3.44
C ASP A 42 -9.33 -7.97 4.59
N GLY A 43 -8.12 -8.45 4.29
CA GLY A 43 -7.25 -9.02 5.31
C GLY A 43 -6.86 -8.00 6.38
N ALA A 44 -6.54 -6.78 5.95
CA ALA A 44 -6.18 -5.71 6.89
C ALA A 44 -7.35 -5.37 7.82
N LYS A 45 -8.56 -5.31 7.28
CA LYS A 45 -9.75 -5.01 8.08
C LYS A 45 -10.05 -6.10 9.09
N LYS A 46 -9.65 -7.32 8.79
CA LYS A 46 -9.85 -8.46 9.70
C LYS A 46 -8.73 -8.58 10.74
N GLY A 47 -7.77 -7.68 10.69
CA GLY A 47 -6.67 -7.67 11.65
C GLY A 47 -5.57 -8.69 11.36
N GLU A 48 -5.49 -9.21 10.14
CA GLU A 48 -4.52 -10.26 9.80
C GLU A 48 -3.07 -9.79 9.92
N PHE A 49 -2.84 -8.49 9.84
CA PHE A 49 -1.48 -7.95 9.89
C PHE A 49 -1.16 -7.26 11.22
N ASP A 50 -2.09 -7.27 12.15
CA ASP A 50 -1.90 -6.52 13.39
C ASP A 50 -0.77 -7.07 14.26
N ASP A 51 -0.48 -8.35 14.14
CA ASP A 51 0.57 -8.98 14.93
C ASP A 51 1.97 -8.71 14.37
N LEU A 52 2.07 -7.93 13.31
CA LEU A 52 3.36 -7.51 12.77
C LEU A 52 3.96 -6.34 13.56
N LEU A 53 3.18 -5.75 14.43
CA LEU A 53 3.66 -4.58 15.20
C LEU A 53 4.22 -4.97 16.57
#